data_efcefd0f15bd83b0285c4c7dad0a6f3c
#
_entry.id   efcefd0f15bd83b0285c4c7dad0a6f3c
#
_cell.length_a   1.000
_cell.length_b   1.000
_cell.length_c   1.000
_cell.angle_alpha   90.00
_cell.angle_beta   90.00
_cell.angle_gamma   90.00
#
_symmetry.space_group_name_H-M   'P 1'
#
loop_
_entity.id
_entity.type
_entity.pdbx_description
1 polymer ?
#
loop_
_entity_poly.entity_id
_entity_poly.type
_entity_poly.pdbx_seq_one_letter_code
_entity_poly.pdbx_strand_id
1 'polypeptide(L)'
;MAFRDGDGWVECICGVRHWGKHGAAGILLLRDNKVLMQHRAEWVQNGGTWGIPGGACDSHESSLEGALREAHEEVGICAEEISVIRIEREAHGDWFYDTVIAHALDNCYPFAANDESQELQWINREDVAQMNLHPSFARNWEKLRANLP
;
A
#
# COMPACT_ATOMS: atom_id res chain seq x y z
N MET A 1 13.26 -14.99 -0.58
CA MET A 1 12.99 -13.65 -0.04
C MET A 1 13.77 -13.45 1.24
N ALA A 2 14.48 -12.36 1.36
CA ALA A 2 15.24 -12.08 2.57
C ALA A 2 14.28 -11.75 3.73
N PHE A 3 14.57 -12.31 4.89
CA PHE A 3 13.85 -11.96 6.12
C PHE A 3 14.25 -10.55 6.55
N ARG A 4 13.26 -9.71 6.89
CA ARG A 4 13.47 -8.36 7.36
C ARG A 4 13.05 -8.24 8.81
N ASP A 5 13.67 -7.31 9.55
CA ASP A 5 13.40 -7.17 10.99
C ASP A 5 11.98 -6.68 11.30
N GLY A 6 11.30 -6.07 10.34
CA GLY A 6 9.89 -5.67 10.47
C GLY A 6 8.91 -6.79 10.23
N ASP A 7 9.34 -7.92 9.65
CA ASP A 7 8.45 -9.03 9.33
C ASP A 7 7.99 -9.75 10.60
N GLY A 8 6.69 -9.85 10.76
CA GLY A 8 6.10 -10.54 11.90
C GLY A 8 4.72 -9.99 12.26
N TRP A 9 4.02 -10.77 13.07
CA TRP A 9 2.69 -10.41 13.54
C TRP A 9 2.77 -9.62 14.85
N VAL A 10 1.87 -8.64 14.97
CA VAL A 10 1.68 -7.84 16.18
C VAL A 10 0.28 -8.13 16.72
N GLU A 11 0.21 -8.54 17.98
CA GLU A 11 -1.08 -8.64 18.69
C GLU A 11 -1.52 -7.23 19.08
N CYS A 12 -2.71 -6.84 18.66
CA CYS A 12 -3.20 -5.49 18.86
C CYS A 12 -4.37 -5.45 19.85
N ILE A 13 -4.47 -4.39 20.62
CA ILE A 13 -5.59 -4.17 21.53
C ILE A 13 -6.92 -4.03 20.79
N CYS A 14 -6.89 -3.77 19.47
CA CYS A 14 -8.11 -3.75 18.65
C CYS A 14 -8.68 -5.15 18.38
N GLY A 15 -8.02 -6.22 18.84
CA GLY A 15 -8.46 -7.60 18.69
C GLY A 15 -8.04 -8.28 17.39
N VAL A 16 -7.34 -7.59 16.52
CA VAL A 16 -6.86 -8.12 15.23
C VAL A 16 -5.34 -8.14 15.22
N ARG A 17 -4.75 -9.23 14.67
CA ARG A 17 -3.30 -9.26 14.44
C ARG A 17 -2.97 -8.43 13.21
N HIS A 18 -1.87 -7.68 13.29
CA HIS A 18 -1.36 -6.89 12.17
C HIS A 18 0.02 -7.37 11.76
N TRP A 19 0.29 -7.35 10.46
CA TRP A 19 1.61 -7.68 9.93
C TRP A 19 2.49 -6.45 9.91
N GLY A 20 3.63 -6.55 10.55
CA GLY A 20 4.64 -5.50 10.61
C GLY A 20 4.99 -5.13 12.04
N LYS A 21 6.12 -5.61 12.55
CA LYS A 21 6.57 -5.33 13.94
C LYS A 21 6.81 -3.86 14.20
N HIS A 22 7.17 -3.09 13.15
CA HIS A 22 7.48 -1.66 13.23
C HIS A 22 6.48 -0.85 12.41
N GLY A 23 5.23 -1.35 12.30
CA GLY A 23 4.20 -0.75 11.46
C GLY A 23 4.32 -1.17 10.01
N ALA A 24 3.45 -0.65 9.18
CA ALA A 24 3.42 -0.91 7.75
C ALA A 24 3.14 0.37 6.98
N ALA A 25 3.48 0.38 5.70
CA ALA A 25 3.26 1.53 4.84
C ALA A 25 3.02 1.10 3.40
N GLY A 26 2.25 1.89 2.67
CA GLY A 26 2.00 1.65 1.26
C GLY A 26 1.86 2.94 0.49
N ILE A 27 1.80 2.85 -0.84
CA ILE A 27 1.64 4.00 -1.72
C ILE A 27 0.28 3.95 -2.40
N LEU A 28 -0.49 5.03 -2.22
CA LEU A 28 -1.67 5.32 -3.01
C LEU A 28 -1.24 6.26 -4.13
N LEU A 29 -1.06 5.70 -5.32
CA LEU A 29 -0.54 6.42 -6.46
C LEU A 29 -1.68 6.92 -7.33
N LEU A 30 -1.65 8.21 -7.66
CA LEU A 30 -2.66 8.86 -8.47
C LEU A 30 -2.11 9.21 -9.86
N ARG A 31 -2.94 9.00 -10.86
CA ARG A 31 -2.73 9.54 -12.22
C ARG A 31 -4.09 10.04 -12.70
N ASP A 32 -4.18 11.35 -12.93
CA ASP A 32 -5.46 11.98 -13.23
C ASP A 32 -6.48 11.66 -12.13
N ASN A 33 -7.64 11.11 -12.47
CA ASN A 33 -8.67 10.72 -11.50
C ASN A 33 -8.62 9.24 -11.14
N LYS A 34 -7.46 8.57 -11.35
CA LYS A 34 -7.31 7.13 -11.18
C LYS A 34 -6.32 6.79 -10.09
N VAL A 35 -6.57 5.66 -9.44
CA VAL A 35 -5.72 5.09 -8.40
C VAL A 35 -5.11 3.79 -8.94
N LEU A 36 -3.82 3.59 -8.70
CA LEU A 36 -3.17 2.33 -9.04
C LEU A 36 -3.58 1.26 -8.05
N MET A 37 -4.26 0.24 -8.54
CA MET A 37 -4.70 -0.89 -7.74
C MET A 37 -3.94 -2.15 -8.11
N GLN A 38 -3.53 -2.91 -7.09
CA GLN A 38 -2.79 -4.15 -7.20
C GLN A 38 -3.72 -5.31 -6.89
N HIS A 39 -3.83 -6.24 -7.84
CA HIS A 39 -4.56 -7.49 -7.65
C HIS A 39 -3.64 -8.50 -6.98
N ARG A 40 -3.91 -8.81 -5.72
CA ARG A 40 -3.05 -9.66 -4.90
C ARG A 40 -3.09 -11.11 -5.40
N ALA A 41 -1.92 -11.75 -5.43
CA ALA A 41 -1.81 -13.16 -5.80
C ALA A 41 -2.67 -14.04 -4.87
N GLU A 42 -3.17 -15.15 -5.38
CA GLU A 42 -4.03 -16.05 -4.60
C GLU A 42 -3.31 -16.67 -3.39
N TRP A 43 -2.00 -16.84 -3.47
CA TRP A 43 -1.22 -17.52 -2.42
C TRP A 43 -0.80 -16.63 -1.26
N VAL A 44 -0.98 -15.31 -1.37
CA VAL A 44 -0.66 -14.40 -0.26
C VAL A 44 -1.86 -14.22 0.66
N GLN A 45 -1.64 -13.66 1.84
CA GLN A 45 -2.73 -13.34 2.76
C GLN A 45 -3.73 -12.39 2.09
N ASN A 46 -5.02 -12.68 2.22
CA ASN A 46 -6.09 -11.98 1.52
C ASN A 46 -5.91 -12.01 0.00
N GLY A 47 -5.44 -13.15 -0.51
CA GLY A 47 -5.22 -13.36 -1.94
C GLY A 47 -6.49 -13.15 -2.75
N GLY A 48 -6.31 -12.70 -3.99
CA GLY A 48 -7.41 -12.41 -4.90
C GLY A 48 -8.13 -11.09 -4.63
N THR A 49 -7.77 -10.38 -3.56
CA THR A 49 -8.33 -9.04 -3.30
C THR A 49 -7.48 -7.96 -3.95
N TRP A 50 -8.05 -6.75 -4.04
CA TRP A 50 -7.37 -5.57 -4.58
C TRP A 50 -6.96 -4.64 -3.46
N GLY A 51 -5.76 -4.08 -3.57
CA GLY A 51 -5.23 -3.13 -2.62
C GLY A 51 -4.17 -2.25 -3.26
N ILE A 52 -3.43 -1.51 -2.43
CA ILE A 52 -2.30 -0.69 -2.88
C ILE A 52 -0.99 -1.42 -2.56
N PRO A 53 0.10 -1.13 -3.31
CA PRO A 53 1.42 -1.70 -2.98
C PRO A 53 1.87 -1.24 -1.60
N GLY A 54 2.44 -2.14 -0.83
CA GLY A 54 2.95 -1.83 0.51
C GLY A 54 3.33 -3.07 1.28
N GLY A 55 3.80 -2.86 2.50
CA GLY A 55 4.21 -3.94 3.38
C GLY A 55 4.79 -3.43 4.69
N ALA A 56 5.41 -4.34 5.45
CA ALA A 56 6.00 -4.03 6.74
C ALA A 56 7.22 -3.11 6.61
N CYS A 57 7.31 -2.14 7.51
CA CYS A 57 8.50 -1.29 7.63
C CYS A 57 9.55 -1.99 8.49
N ASP A 58 10.82 -1.83 8.14
CA ASP A 58 11.93 -2.24 8.98
C ASP A 58 12.22 -1.18 10.04
N SER A 59 12.90 -1.57 11.13
CA SER A 59 13.12 -0.69 12.29
C SER A 59 13.88 0.59 11.95
N HIS A 60 14.72 0.55 10.91
CA HIS A 60 15.57 1.68 10.49
C HIS A 60 14.92 2.56 9.42
N GLU A 61 13.73 2.18 8.94
CA GLU A 61 13.04 2.90 7.87
C GLU A 61 12.01 3.88 8.41
N SER A 62 11.90 5.05 7.76
CA SER A 62 10.69 5.86 7.86
C SER A 62 9.56 5.18 7.07
N SER A 63 8.31 5.59 7.31
CA SER A 63 7.19 5.09 6.53
C SER A 63 7.35 5.36 5.04
N LEU A 64 7.85 6.54 4.69
CA LEU A 64 8.12 6.87 3.28
C LEU A 64 9.14 5.93 2.67
N GLU A 65 10.24 5.69 3.37
CA GLU A 65 11.28 4.77 2.90
C GLU A 65 10.75 3.35 2.73
N GLY A 66 9.98 2.87 3.71
CA GLY A 66 9.36 1.54 3.64
C GLY A 66 8.38 1.41 2.50
N ALA A 67 7.51 2.41 2.31
CA ALA A 67 6.53 2.42 1.22
C ALA A 67 7.21 2.45 -0.16
N LEU A 68 8.27 3.25 -0.31
CA LEU A 68 9.02 3.33 -1.57
C LEU A 68 9.74 2.02 -1.88
N ARG A 69 10.35 1.39 -0.87
CA ARG A 69 11.01 0.09 -1.05
C ARG A 69 10.01 -0.97 -1.51
N GLU A 70 8.87 -1.07 -0.83
CA GLU A 70 7.82 -2.04 -1.19
C GLU A 70 7.27 -1.77 -2.59
N ALA A 71 7.03 -0.50 -2.94
CA ALA A 71 6.54 -0.14 -4.26
C ALA A 71 7.57 -0.49 -5.36
N HIS A 72 8.86 -0.31 -5.08
CA HIS A 72 9.90 -0.71 -6.02
C HIS A 72 9.90 -2.23 -6.23
N GLU A 73 9.81 -3.00 -5.14
CA GLU A 73 9.83 -4.46 -5.20
C GLU A 73 8.59 -5.03 -5.90
N GLU A 74 7.41 -4.47 -5.63
CA GLU A 74 6.14 -5.05 -6.08
C GLU A 74 5.67 -4.51 -7.42
N VAL A 75 5.89 -3.22 -7.69
CA VAL A 75 5.33 -2.55 -8.89
C VAL A 75 6.35 -1.74 -9.69
N GLY A 76 7.62 -1.84 -9.35
CA GLY A 76 8.71 -1.26 -10.15
C GLY A 76 8.81 0.25 -10.14
N ILE A 77 8.25 0.93 -9.15
CA ILE A 77 8.29 2.39 -9.05
C ILE A 77 9.56 2.86 -8.34
N CYS A 78 10.17 3.93 -8.83
CA CYS A 78 11.29 4.61 -8.18
C CYS A 78 10.85 5.96 -7.63
N ALA A 79 11.55 6.44 -6.60
CA ALA A 79 11.20 7.68 -5.91
C ALA A 79 11.14 8.90 -6.84
N GLU A 80 12.01 8.97 -7.82
CA GLU A 80 12.07 10.10 -8.79
C GLU A 80 10.96 10.06 -9.83
N GLU A 81 10.14 9.02 -9.85
CA GLU A 81 9.00 8.88 -10.76
C GLU A 81 7.68 9.35 -10.15
N ILE A 82 7.70 9.76 -8.89
CA ILE A 82 6.52 10.18 -8.17
C ILE A 82 6.71 11.52 -7.46
N SER A 83 5.60 12.19 -7.16
CA SER A 83 5.58 13.42 -6.36
C SER A 83 4.70 13.18 -5.13
N VAL A 84 5.32 13.11 -3.96
CA VAL A 84 4.61 12.84 -2.71
C VAL A 84 3.78 14.07 -2.31
N ILE A 85 2.51 13.84 -1.97
CA ILE A 85 1.58 14.87 -1.53
C ILE A 85 1.54 14.92 0.00
N ARG A 86 1.25 13.78 0.64
CA ARG A 86 1.18 13.67 2.10
C ARG A 86 1.16 12.21 2.54
N ILE A 87 1.25 11.99 3.84
CA ILE A 87 1.14 10.68 4.47
C ILE A 87 -0.07 10.71 5.41
N GLU A 88 -0.99 9.74 5.24
CA GLU A 88 -2.14 9.55 6.11
C GLU A 88 -1.92 8.33 7.00
N ARG A 89 -2.04 8.50 8.31
CA ARG A 89 -1.84 7.40 9.27
C ARG A 89 -3.17 6.85 9.75
N GLU A 90 -3.28 5.51 9.74
CA GLU A 90 -4.31 4.76 10.43
C GLU A 90 -3.67 4.06 11.64
N ALA A 91 -4.00 4.52 12.84
CA ALA A 91 -3.41 3.98 14.08
C ALA A 91 -4.36 2.95 14.71
N HIS A 92 -3.77 1.83 15.18
CA HIS A 92 -4.46 0.78 15.92
C HIS A 92 -3.60 0.46 17.16
N GLY A 93 -3.87 1.12 18.28
CA GLY A 93 -3.02 0.97 19.47
C GLY A 93 -1.59 1.40 19.14
N ASP A 94 -0.63 0.50 19.37
CA ASP A 94 0.79 0.78 19.08
C ASP A 94 1.18 0.46 17.63
N TRP A 95 0.28 -0.16 16.87
CA TRP A 95 0.51 -0.47 15.47
C TRP A 95 -0.09 0.60 14.57
N PHE A 96 0.50 0.81 13.41
CA PHE A 96 -0.02 1.77 12.44
C PHE A 96 0.20 1.28 11.00
N TYR A 97 -0.63 1.82 10.10
CA TYR A 97 -0.42 1.75 8.66
C TYR A 97 -0.39 3.17 8.11
N ASP A 98 0.70 3.52 7.46
CA ASP A 98 0.85 4.83 6.82
C ASP A 98 0.66 4.71 5.31
N THR A 99 -0.27 5.49 4.77
CA THR A 99 -0.51 5.57 3.33
C THR A 99 0.15 6.81 2.79
N VAL A 100 1.14 6.62 1.92
CA VAL A 100 1.81 7.71 1.19
C VAL A 100 0.96 8.03 -0.04
N ILE A 101 0.39 9.22 -0.09
CA ILE A 101 -0.39 9.68 -1.24
C ILE A 101 0.55 10.44 -2.17
N ALA A 102 0.61 10.03 -3.43
CA ALA A 102 1.55 10.58 -4.40
C ALA A 102 0.94 10.63 -5.80
N HIS A 103 1.41 11.59 -6.60
CA HIS A 103 1.12 11.64 -8.03
C HIS A 103 2.19 10.88 -8.82
N ALA A 104 1.77 10.11 -9.82
CA ALA A 104 2.68 9.54 -10.80
C ALA A 104 3.12 10.64 -11.78
N LEU A 105 4.43 10.75 -12.00
CA LEU A 105 4.98 11.63 -13.02
C LEU A 105 4.91 10.95 -14.38
N ASP A 106 5.19 11.70 -15.45
CA ASP A 106 5.05 11.20 -16.83
C ASP A 106 5.94 10.00 -17.14
N ASN A 107 7.07 9.86 -16.43
CA ASN A 107 8.00 8.75 -16.60
C ASN A 107 7.69 7.54 -15.72
N CYS A 108 6.56 7.54 -15.04
CA CYS A 108 6.16 6.45 -14.13
C CYS A 108 5.33 5.41 -14.87
N TYR A 109 5.86 4.20 -15.01
CA TYR A 109 5.19 3.08 -15.70
C TYR A 109 5.21 1.85 -14.80
N PRO A 110 4.30 1.76 -13.81
CA PRO A 110 4.28 0.61 -12.92
C PRO A 110 3.91 -0.69 -13.64
N PHE A 111 4.45 -1.80 -13.14
CA PHE A 111 4.18 -3.14 -13.66
C PHE A 111 4.25 -4.14 -12.50
N ALA A 112 3.68 -5.33 -12.67
CA ALA A 112 3.78 -6.39 -11.68
C ALA A 112 5.21 -6.92 -11.66
N ALA A 113 6.04 -6.42 -10.74
CA ALA A 113 7.48 -6.64 -10.73
C ALA A 113 7.88 -7.93 -10.00
N ASN A 114 6.98 -8.51 -9.19
CA ASN A 114 7.20 -9.80 -8.53
C ASN A 114 5.92 -10.63 -8.58
N ASP A 115 5.93 -11.82 -7.98
CA ASP A 115 4.82 -12.75 -8.05
C ASP A 115 3.74 -12.53 -6.97
N GLU A 116 3.85 -11.47 -6.17
CA GLU A 116 2.84 -11.12 -5.17
C GLU A 116 1.61 -10.45 -5.81
N SER A 117 1.74 -9.96 -7.05
CA SER A 117 0.65 -9.36 -7.81
C SER A 117 0.30 -10.19 -9.01
N GLN A 118 -1.00 -10.39 -9.27
CA GLN A 118 -1.49 -10.99 -10.51
C GLN A 118 -1.47 -9.96 -11.63
N GLU A 119 -1.93 -8.74 -11.33
CA GLU A 119 -1.98 -7.63 -12.28
C GLU A 119 -2.08 -6.30 -11.55
N LEU A 120 -1.87 -5.22 -12.29
CA LEU A 120 -2.11 -3.85 -11.84
C LEU A 120 -3.13 -3.21 -12.76
N GLN A 121 -4.00 -2.35 -12.19
CA GLN A 121 -4.93 -1.56 -12.98
C GLN A 121 -5.06 -0.16 -12.42
N TRP A 122 -5.21 0.80 -13.32
CA TRP A 122 -5.59 2.17 -12.97
C TRP A 122 -7.11 2.24 -12.93
N ILE A 123 -7.66 2.49 -11.74
CA ILE A 123 -9.11 2.47 -11.50
C ILE A 123 -9.57 3.88 -11.15
N ASN A 124 -10.66 4.34 -11.77
CA ASN A 124 -11.27 5.62 -11.39
C ASN A 124 -11.60 5.59 -9.90
N ARG A 125 -11.33 6.71 -9.22
CA ARG A 125 -11.55 6.76 -7.76
C ARG A 125 -13.00 6.48 -7.37
N GLU A 126 -13.94 6.78 -8.25
CA GLU A 126 -15.37 6.51 -8.02
C GLU A 126 -15.70 5.01 -8.05
N ASP A 127 -14.87 4.21 -8.68
CA ASP A 127 -15.10 2.78 -8.87
C ASP A 127 -14.34 1.89 -7.89
N VAL A 128 -13.41 2.45 -7.13
CA VAL A 128 -12.57 1.67 -6.20
C VAL A 128 -13.40 0.92 -5.16
N ALA A 129 -14.41 1.57 -4.59
CA ALA A 129 -15.26 0.98 -3.55
C ALA A 129 -16.05 -0.25 -4.04
N GLN A 130 -16.21 -0.40 -5.35
CA GLN A 130 -16.97 -1.51 -5.95
C GLN A 130 -16.11 -2.76 -6.16
N MET A 131 -14.80 -2.65 -5.98
CA MET A 131 -13.88 -3.76 -6.16
C MET A 131 -13.90 -4.69 -4.94
N ASN A 132 -13.41 -5.92 -5.12
CA ASN A 132 -13.18 -6.86 -4.03
C ASN A 132 -11.91 -6.43 -3.29
N LEU A 133 -12.04 -5.47 -2.39
CA LEU A 133 -10.91 -4.82 -1.72
C LEU A 133 -10.35 -5.66 -0.57
N HIS A 134 -9.04 -5.55 -0.36
CA HIS A 134 -8.39 -6.03 0.86
C HIS A 134 -9.14 -5.41 2.06
N PRO A 135 -9.48 -6.21 3.10
CA PRO A 135 -10.34 -5.71 4.19
C PRO A 135 -9.84 -4.44 4.88
N SER A 136 -8.53 -4.34 5.12
CA SER A 136 -7.95 -3.14 5.76
C SER A 136 -8.07 -1.91 4.86
N PHE A 137 -7.84 -2.09 3.57
CA PHE A 137 -7.98 -1.00 2.60
C PHE A 137 -9.44 -0.56 2.49
N ALA A 138 -10.36 -1.53 2.45
CA ALA A 138 -11.80 -1.24 2.39
C ALA A 138 -12.26 -0.36 3.56
N ARG A 139 -11.80 -0.68 4.79
CA ARG A 139 -12.15 0.09 5.99
C ARG A 139 -11.66 1.53 5.93
N ASN A 140 -10.52 1.76 5.28
CA ASN A 140 -9.85 3.06 5.27
C ASN A 140 -10.12 3.88 4.01
N TRP A 141 -10.73 3.27 2.98
CA TRP A 141 -10.87 3.91 1.67
C TRP A 141 -11.68 5.21 1.71
N GLU A 142 -12.81 5.24 2.41
CA GLU A 142 -13.65 6.46 2.44
C GLU A 142 -12.90 7.64 3.07
N LYS A 143 -12.12 7.39 4.11
CA LYS A 143 -11.28 8.41 4.73
C LYS A 143 -10.16 8.87 3.79
N LEU A 144 -9.49 7.94 3.13
CA LEU A 144 -8.44 8.26 2.17
C LEU A 144 -9.01 9.06 1.01
N ARG A 145 -10.12 8.59 0.45
CA ARG A 145 -10.79 9.23 -0.68
C ARG A 145 -11.14 10.69 -0.39
N ALA A 146 -11.65 10.96 0.80
CA ALA A 146 -12.04 12.32 1.20
C ALA A 146 -10.84 13.29 1.26
N ASN A 147 -9.63 12.76 1.40
CA ASN A 147 -8.40 13.55 1.52
C ASN A 147 -7.56 13.59 0.23
N LEU A 148 -8.07 13.03 -0.86
CA LEU A 148 -7.38 13.09 -2.15
C LEU A 148 -7.56 14.46 -2.80
N PRO A 149 -6.52 14.95 -3.52
CA PRO A 149 -6.61 16.22 -4.24
C PRO A 149 -7.59 16.17 -5.40
#